data_63ac5581fd613b026bb91cc890eda24b
#
_entry.id   63ac5581fd613b026bb91cc890eda24b
#
_cell.length_a   1.000
_cell.length_b   1.000
_cell.length_c   1.000
_cell.angle_alpha   90.00
_cell.angle_beta   90.00
_cell.angle_gamma   90.00
#
_symmetry.space_group_name_H-M   'P 1'
#
loop_
_entity.id
_entity.type
_entity.pdbx_description
1 polymer ?
#
loop_
_entity_poly.entity_id
_entity_poly.type
_entity_poly.pdbx_seq_one_letter_code
_entity_poly.pdbx_strand_id
1 'polypeptide(L)'
;MTLQRDPERNESKYLHKFADFTNQHVIEIGCGEGRMTWQYAKATQTTIGVDPDTDALRVAKVDRPSELEQKALFEGAASEYLPFSKATFDIAILAWSL
;
A
#
# COMPACT_ATOMS: atom_id res chain seq x y z
N MET A 1 10.60 -11.04 -1.07
CA MET A 1 9.56 -10.03 -1.28
C MET A 1 8.96 -10.20 -2.67
N THR A 2 7.65 -10.23 -2.73
CA THR A 2 6.92 -10.32 -3.98
C THR A 2 6.53 -8.93 -4.44
N LEU A 3 6.82 -8.62 -5.70
CA LEU A 3 6.53 -7.31 -6.28
C LEU A 3 5.30 -7.42 -7.15
N GLN A 4 4.28 -6.62 -6.85
CA GLN A 4 3.04 -6.57 -7.60
C GLN A 4 2.89 -5.19 -8.23
N ARG A 5 2.46 -5.16 -9.49
CA ARG A 5 2.12 -3.91 -10.15
C ARG A 5 0.62 -3.88 -10.37
N ASP A 6 0.02 -2.78 -9.96
CA ASP A 6 -1.39 -2.57 -10.14
C ASP A 6 -1.64 -1.63 -11.31
N PRO A 7 -1.91 -2.16 -12.49
CA PRO A 7 -2.05 -1.32 -13.68
C PRO A 7 -3.42 -0.68 -13.79
N GLU A 8 -4.44 -1.25 -13.21
CA GLU A 8 -5.77 -0.84 -13.57
C GLU A 8 -6.74 -0.92 -12.42
N ARG A 9 -7.98 -0.67 -12.76
CA ARG A 9 -9.09 -0.61 -11.83
C ARG A 9 -9.64 -1.98 -11.42
N ASN A 10 -9.05 -3.04 -11.91
CA ASN A 10 -9.42 -4.39 -11.49
C ASN A 10 -8.47 -4.89 -10.40
N GLU A 11 -7.76 -3.98 -9.79
CA GLU A 11 -6.68 -4.26 -8.86
C GLU A 11 -7.06 -5.19 -7.73
N SER A 12 -8.23 -5.00 -7.15
CA SER A 12 -8.66 -5.86 -6.05
C SER A 12 -8.71 -7.32 -6.46
N LYS A 13 -9.29 -7.57 -7.62
CA LYS A 13 -9.45 -8.92 -8.14
C LYS A 13 -8.09 -9.56 -8.43
N TYR A 14 -7.20 -8.78 -9.05
CA TYR A 14 -5.88 -9.29 -9.40
C TYR A 14 -5.01 -9.49 -8.17
N LEU A 15 -5.07 -8.57 -7.22
CA LEU A 15 -4.27 -8.69 -6.01
C LEU A 15 -4.62 -9.95 -5.24
N HIS A 16 -5.90 -10.24 -5.08
CA HIS A 16 -6.31 -11.42 -4.36
C HIS A 16 -6.07 -12.71 -5.14
N LYS A 17 -5.97 -12.61 -6.44
CA LYS A 17 -5.70 -13.77 -7.28
C LYS A 17 -4.21 -14.15 -7.31
N PHE A 18 -3.33 -13.15 -7.32
CA PHE A 18 -1.91 -13.39 -7.53
C PHE A 18 -1.05 -13.25 -6.28
N ALA A 19 -1.60 -12.71 -5.23
CA ALA A 19 -0.85 -12.53 -3.99
C ALA A 19 -1.76 -12.76 -2.80
N ASP A 20 -1.29 -13.59 -1.87
CA ASP A 20 -2.00 -13.80 -0.62
C ASP A 20 -1.44 -12.80 0.38
N PHE A 21 -2.23 -11.80 0.71
CA PHE A 21 -1.82 -10.73 1.62
C PHE A 21 -2.04 -11.08 3.10
N THR A 22 -2.63 -12.23 3.38
CA THR A 22 -3.00 -12.60 4.75
C THR A 22 -1.77 -12.64 5.65
N ASN A 23 -1.81 -11.83 6.70
CA ASN A 23 -0.75 -11.74 7.70
C ASN A 23 0.62 -11.35 7.16
N GLN A 24 0.66 -10.72 5.99
CA GLN A 24 1.91 -10.27 5.38
C GLN A 24 2.18 -8.81 5.70
N HIS A 25 3.45 -8.43 5.71
CA HIS A 25 3.87 -7.03 5.82
C HIS A 25 4.01 -6.49 4.40
N VAL A 26 3.21 -5.48 4.07
CA VAL A 26 3.08 -4.98 2.71
C VAL A 26 3.51 -3.52 2.62
N ILE A 27 4.27 -3.17 1.59
CA ILE A 27 4.52 -1.78 1.26
C ILE A 27 3.86 -1.48 -0.09
N GLU A 28 3.11 -0.40 -0.13
CA GLU A 28 2.48 0.08 -1.36
C GLU A 28 3.17 1.36 -1.79
N ILE A 29 3.87 1.31 -2.92
CA ILE A 29 4.65 2.43 -3.43
C ILE A 29 3.79 3.20 -4.43
N GLY A 30 3.58 4.49 -4.17
CA GLY A 30 2.69 5.31 -4.97
C GLY A 30 1.24 5.17 -4.55
N CYS A 31 0.98 5.11 -3.25
CA CYS A 31 -0.36 4.81 -2.73
C CYS A 31 -1.38 5.94 -2.93
N GLY A 32 -0.90 7.17 -3.13
CA GLY A 32 -1.80 8.31 -3.30
C GLY A 32 -2.77 8.46 -2.14
N GLU A 33 -4.05 8.53 -2.46
CA GLU A 33 -5.11 8.74 -1.48
C GLU A 33 -5.58 7.44 -0.81
N GLY A 34 -4.94 6.32 -1.11
CA GLY A 34 -5.23 5.07 -0.43
C GLY A 34 -6.35 4.22 -1.03
N ARG A 35 -6.84 4.57 -2.21
CA ARG A 35 -7.98 3.86 -2.79
C ARG A 35 -7.74 2.37 -2.98
N MET A 36 -6.56 2.00 -3.47
CA MET A 36 -6.22 0.60 -3.61
C MET A 36 -5.89 -0.03 -2.27
N THR A 37 -5.27 0.76 -1.38
CA THR A 37 -4.89 0.28 -0.05
C THR A 37 -6.08 -0.32 0.70
N TRP A 38 -7.24 0.34 0.62
CA TRP A 38 -8.43 -0.11 1.35
C TRP A 38 -8.92 -1.48 0.89
N GLN A 39 -8.58 -1.88 -0.33
CA GLN A 39 -9.09 -3.12 -0.89
C GLN A 39 -8.43 -4.37 -0.31
N TYR A 40 -7.20 -4.23 0.21
CA TYR A 40 -6.47 -5.40 0.71
C TYR A 40 -5.91 -5.25 2.13
N ALA A 41 -5.82 -4.03 2.63
CA ALA A 41 -5.12 -3.77 3.89
C ALA A 41 -5.67 -4.57 5.06
N LYS A 42 -6.96 -4.83 5.07
CA LYS A 42 -7.60 -5.56 6.16
C LYS A 42 -7.00 -6.95 6.35
N ALA A 43 -6.59 -7.60 5.28
CA ALA A 43 -6.03 -8.95 5.33
C ALA A 43 -4.57 -8.97 5.77
N THR A 44 -3.87 -7.85 5.67
CA THR A 44 -2.43 -7.81 5.95
C THR A 44 -2.13 -7.79 7.44
N GLN A 45 -0.88 -8.12 7.79
CA GLN A 45 -0.40 -7.85 9.14
C GLN A 45 -0.22 -6.35 9.32
N THR A 46 0.49 -5.72 8.38
CA THR A 46 0.60 -4.27 8.30
C THR A 46 0.73 -3.89 6.84
N THR A 47 0.26 -2.69 6.51
CA THR A 47 0.44 -2.09 5.19
C THR A 47 0.99 -0.69 5.39
N ILE A 48 2.06 -0.36 4.68
CA ILE A 48 2.60 0.99 4.70
C ILE A 48 2.54 1.53 3.29
N GLY A 49 1.77 2.61 3.13
CA GLY A 49 1.69 3.32 1.86
C GLY A 49 2.70 4.46 1.83
N VAL A 50 3.44 4.58 0.76
CA VAL A 50 4.37 5.69 0.59
C VAL A 50 4.07 6.42 -0.71
N ASP A 51 4.21 7.74 -0.67
CA ASP A 51 3.96 8.59 -1.83
C ASP A 51 4.66 9.92 -1.62
N PRO A 52 5.26 10.50 -2.64
CA PRO A 52 5.85 11.84 -2.50
C PRO A 52 4.80 12.95 -2.40
N ASP A 53 3.55 12.67 -2.79
CA ASP A 53 2.47 13.66 -2.72
C ASP A 53 1.88 13.71 -1.32
N THR A 54 2.33 14.68 -0.53
CA THR A 54 1.90 14.79 0.86
C THR A 54 0.44 15.19 0.99
N ASP A 55 -0.12 15.88 -0.01
CA ASP A 55 -1.54 16.22 0.03
C ASP A 55 -2.41 14.98 -0.16
N ALA A 56 -2.00 14.09 -1.07
CA ALA A 56 -2.70 12.83 -1.26
C ALA A 56 -2.66 11.98 0.01
N LEU A 57 -1.50 11.96 0.68
CA LEU A 57 -1.36 11.20 1.94
C LEU A 57 -2.24 11.76 3.04
N ARG A 58 -2.42 13.08 3.05
CA ARG A 58 -3.32 13.70 4.02
C ARG A 58 -4.75 13.22 3.82
N VAL A 59 -5.18 13.13 2.57
CA VAL A 59 -6.50 12.59 2.23
C VAL A 59 -6.59 11.13 2.65
N ALA A 60 -5.56 10.34 2.39
CA ALA A 60 -5.56 8.93 2.78
C ALA A 60 -5.74 8.77 4.29
N LYS A 61 -5.06 9.59 5.08
CA LYS A 61 -5.17 9.52 6.54
C LYS A 61 -6.56 9.91 7.03
N VAL A 62 -7.18 10.89 6.37
CA VAL A 62 -8.54 11.32 6.73
C VAL A 62 -9.57 10.27 6.35
N ASP A 63 -9.42 9.68 5.18
CA ASP A 63 -10.40 8.71 4.66
C ASP A 63 -10.20 7.31 5.20
N ARG A 64 -9.10 7.06 5.91
CA ARG A 64 -8.77 5.73 6.39
C ARG A 64 -9.88 5.20 7.29
N PRO A 65 -10.41 3.99 6.98
CA PRO A 65 -11.39 3.36 7.87
C PRO A 65 -10.83 3.18 9.28
N SER A 66 -11.67 3.38 10.28
CA SER A 66 -11.22 3.33 11.67
C SER A 66 -10.62 1.98 12.04
N GLU A 67 -11.12 0.90 11.46
CA GLU A 67 -10.59 -0.44 11.74
C GLU A 67 -9.19 -0.66 11.16
N LEU A 68 -8.73 0.23 10.28
CA LEU A 68 -7.40 0.13 9.68
C LEU A 68 -6.40 1.11 10.28
N GLU A 69 -6.79 1.85 11.30
CA GLU A 69 -5.97 2.91 11.86
C GLU A 69 -4.59 2.44 12.32
N GLN A 70 -4.52 1.25 12.88
CA GLN A 70 -3.26 0.69 13.36
C GLN A 70 -2.60 -0.23 12.34
N LYS A 71 -3.28 -0.55 11.27
CA LYS A 71 -2.83 -1.54 10.31
C LYS A 71 -2.34 -0.90 9.01
N ALA A 72 -2.95 0.18 8.58
CA ALA A 72 -2.59 0.88 7.35
C ALA A 72 -1.98 2.23 7.70
N LEU A 73 -0.67 2.35 7.49
CA LEU A 73 0.11 3.54 7.83
C LEU A 73 0.60 4.21 6.55
N PHE A 74 0.89 5.51 6.63
CA PHE A 74 1.29 6.29 5.46
C PHE A 74 2.50 7.14 5.76
N GLU A 75 3.46 7.17 4.82
CA GLU A 75 4.69 7.95 4.92
C GLU A 75 4.98 8.67 3.63
N GLY A 76 5.39 9.93 3.74
CA GLY A 76 5.79 10.72 2.58
C GLY A 76 7.21 10.37 2.17
N ALA A 77 7.34 9.73 1.01
CA ALA A 77 8.66 9.36 0.50
C ALA A 77 8.60 9.13 -1.00
N ALA A 78 9.68 9.47 -1.67
CA ALA A 78 9.87 9.08 -3.06
C ALA A 78 10.34 7.63 -3.10
N SER A 79 10.00 6.93 -4.16
CA SER A 79 10.29 5.49 -4.26
C SER A 79 11.78 5.18 -4.16
N GLU A 80 12.64 6.08 -4.61
CA GLU A 80 14.09 5.87 -4.54
C GLU A 80 14.69 6.13 -3.16
N TYR A 81 13.89 6.67 -2.23
CA TYR A 81 14.35 6.99 -0.87
C TYR A 81 13.41 6.41 0.15
N LEU A 82 13.16 5.11 0.04
CA LEU A 82 12.27 4.45 0.99
C LEU A 82 12.92 4.41 2.37
N PRO A 83 12.18 4.82 3.41
CA PRO A 83 12.73 4.86 4.77
C PRO A 83 12.81 3.50 5.44
N PHE A 84 12.52 2.44 4.70
CA PHE A 84 12.44 1.10 5.27
C PHE A 84 13.39 0.15 4.57
N SER A 85 13.92 -0.81 5.32
CA SER A 85 14.69 -1.90 4.75
C SER A 85 13.78 -2.80 3.92
N LYS A 86 14.27 -3.30 2.79
CA LYS A 86 13.52 -4.26 1.98
C LYS A 86 13.18 -5.52 2.76
N ALA A 87 14.02 -5.89 3.73
CA ALA A 87 13.77 -7.08 4.54
C ALA A 87 12.60 -6.93 5.49
N THR A 88 12.09 -5.71 5.65
CA THR A 88 10.94 -5.44 6.52
C THR A 88 9.63 -5.91 5.91
N PHE A 89 9.58 -6.06 4.60
CA PHE A 89 8.33 -6.34 3.89
C PHE A 89 8.37 -7.67 3.16
N ASP A 90 7.22 -8.32 3.15
CA ASP A 90 7.03 -9.56 2.40
C ASP A 90 6.57 -9.29 0.98
N ILE A 91 5.81 -8.22 0.78
CA ILE A 91 5.23 -7.88 -0.52
C ILE A 91 5.40 -6.39 -0.77
N ALA A 92 5.78 -6.03 -1.98
CA ALA A 92 5.79 -4.64 -2.42
C ALA A 92 4.85 -4.50 -3.60
N ILE A 93 4.02 -3.47 -3.55
CA ILE A 93 3.06 -3.16 -4.60
C ILE A 93 3.44 -1.84 -5.24
N LEU A 94 3.52 -1.82 -6.57
CA LEU A 94 3.70 -0.59 -7.32
C LEU A 94 2.33 -0.12 -7.79
N ALA A 95 1.82 0.91 -7.14
CA ALA A 95 0.42 1.30 -7.28
C ALA A 95 0.19 2.46 -8.23
N TRP A 96 1.24 3.18 -8.62
CA TRP A 96 1.03 4.31 -9.50
C TRP A 96 0.74 3.89 -10.92
N SER A 97 0.01 4.74 -11.61
CA SER A 97 -0.30 4.56 -13.01
C SER A 97 0.91 4.90 -13.86
N LEU A 98 1.13 4.14 -14.89
CA LEU A 98 2.23 4.40 -15.84
C LEU A 98 1.77 5.23 -17.01
#